data_2d05dbea9a86d6a598ccf84dda7d9ee8
#
_entry.id   2d05dbea9a86d6a598ccf84dda7d9ee8
#
_cell.length_a   1.000
_cell.length_b   1.000
_cell.length_c   1.000
_cell.angle_alpha   90.00
_cell.angle_beta   90.00
_cell.angle_gamma   90.00
#
_symmetry.space_group_name_H-M   'P 1'
#
loop_
_entity.id
_entity.type
_entity.pdbx_description
1 polymer ?
#
loop_
_entity_poly.entity_id
_entity_poly.type
_entity_poly.pdbx_seq_one_letter_code
_entity_poly.pdbx_strand_id
1 'polypeptide(L)'
;MYKAMTNSTKKWFACGAIHTRDDGHTFFNPMLPRWDDKIILEDQHNFIGGVSVTSIKKEVTTRYDPNLRMLLDVDFYYKNMLDYGMPIFYEDVLICNRVRDTDTLMAEVSDDELQEEFKYCHKKYGL
;
A
#
# COMPACT_ATOMS: atom_id res chain seq x y z
N MET A 1 9.81 -14.90 -0.98
CA MET A 1 8.84 -14.27 -1.91
C MET A 1 9.25 -14.39 -3.39
N TYR A 2 10.52 -14.23 -3.73
CA TYR A 2 11.00 -14.29 -5.13
C TYR A 2 10.60 -15.59 -5.86
N LYS A 3 10.82 -16.77 -5.25
CA LYS A 3 10.46 -18.04 -5.87
C LYS A 3 8.96 -18.17 -6.13
N ALA A 4 8.14 -17.72 -5.20
CA ALA A 4 6.70 -17.74 -5.34
C ALA A 4 6.23 -16.81 -6.46
N MET A 5 6.88 -15.63 -6.60
CA MET A 5 6.60 -14.70 -7.69
C MET A 5 6.92 -15.29 -9.06
N THR A 6 8.08 -15.94 -9.21
CA THR A 6 8.51 -16.52 -10.50
C THR A 6 7.63 -17.68 -10.94
N ASN A 7 7.02 -18.42 -9.99
CA ASN A 7 6.16 -19.57 -10.27
C ASN A 7 4.67 -19.21 -10.40
N SER A 8 4.32 -17.92 -10.23
CA SER A 8 2.94 -17.46 -10.29
C SER A 8 2.62 -16.73 -11.59
N THR A 9 1.37 -16.87 -12.04
CA THR A 9 0.82 -16.04 -13.13
C THR A 9 0.39 -14.65 -12.67
N LYS A 10 0.29 -14.42 -11.35
CA LYS A 10 -0.05 -13.11 -10.80
C LYS A 10 1.07 -12.10 -11.04
N LYS A 11 0.70 -10.83 -11.15
CA LYS A 11 1.62 -9.76 -11.54
C LYS A 11 2.15 -8.93 -10.37
N TRP A 12 1.44 -8.94 -9.23
CA TRP A 12 1.87 -8.21 -8.04
C TRP A 12 1.53 -8.98 -6.76
N PHE A 13 2.22 -8.61 -5.68
CA PHE A 13 2.30 -9.41 -4.47
C PHE A 13 2.45 -8.49 -3.28
N ALA A 14 1.94 -8.90 -2.12
CA ALA A 14 2.15 -8.19 -0.87
C ALA A 14 2.44 -9.17 0.26
N CYS A 15 3.26 -8.74 1.21
CA CYS A 15 3.59 -9.50 2.41
C CYS A 15 3.18 -8.74 3.66
N GLY A 16 3.29 -9.39 4.82
CA GLY A 16 3.03 -8.79 6.12
C GLY A 16 4.14 -7.87 6.56
N ALA A 17 3.82 -6.97 7.47
CA ALA A 17 4.73 -6.03 8.10
C ALA A 17 4.58 -6.04 9.61
N ILE A 18 5.63 -5.65 10.32
CA ILE A 18 5.62 -5.39 11.75
C ILE A 18 6.29 -4.03 11.99
N HIS A 19 6.09 -3.45 13.14
CA HIS A 19 6.57 -2.10 13.44
C HIS A 19 7.52 -2.11 14.63
N THR A 20 8.45 -1.16 14.65
CA THR A 20 9.36 -0.92 15.78
C THR A 20 9.57 0.58 15.99
N ARG A 21 9.73 0.99 17.25
CA ARG A 21 10.13 2.36 17.63
C ARG A 21 11.53 2.44 18.19
N ASP A 22 12.11 1.31 18.55
CA ASP A 22 13.38 1.18 19.29
C ASP A 22 14.45 0.43 18.50
N ASP A 23 14.46 0.63 17.18
CA ASP A 23 15.45 0.06 16.25
C ASP A 23 15.53 -1.47 16.29
N GLY A 24 14.39 -2.12 16.48
CA GLY A 24 14.28 -3.57 16.42
C GLY A 24 14.46 -4.30 17.75
N HIS A 25 14.49 -3.57 18.87
CA HIS A 25 14.53 -4.21 20.19
C HIS A 25 13.17 -4.76 20.60
N THR A 26 12.09 -4.06 20.27
CA THR A 26 10.71 -4.54 20.45
C THR A 26 9.88 -4.29 19.21
N PHE A 27 8.84 -5.09 19.03
CA PHE A 27 7.96 -5.02 17.86
C PHE A 27 6.51 -4.90 18.28
N PHE A 28 5.70 -4.24 17.46
CA PHE A 28 4.27 -4.06 17.71
C PHE A 28 3.49 -4.01 16.40
N ASN A 29 2.18 -4.19 16.53
CA ASN A 29 1.18 -4.03 15.47
C ASN A 29 1.53 -4.81 14.19
N PRO A 30 1.61 -6.16 14.26
CA PRO A 30 1.79 -6.96 13.07
C PRO A 30 0.60 -6.78 12.13
N MET A 31 0.87 -6.60 10.85
CA MET A 31 -0.15 -6.41 9.81
C MET A 31 0.01 -7.46 8.74
N LEU A 32 -1.06 -8.23 8.48
CA LEU A 32 -1.14 -9.12 7.34
C LEU A 32 -1.96 -8.45 6.23
N PRO A 33 -1.49 -8.47 4.97
CA PRO A 33 -2.15 -7.73 3.91
C PRO A 33 -3.48 -8.38 3.54
N ARG A 34 -4.47 -7.54 3.25
CA ARG A 34 -5.74 -7.97 2.68
C ARG A 34 -6.32 -6.88 1.80
N TRP A 35 -7.19 -7.26 0.87
CA TRP A 35 -7.89 -6.32 0.01
C TRP A 35 -9.19 -5.85 0.68
N ASP A 36 -9.49 -4.56 0.49
CA ASP A 36 -10.78 -3.97 0.83
C ASP A 36 -11.21 -3.07 -0.34
N ASP A 37 -12.41 -3.29 -0.88
CA ASP A 37 -12.90 -2.52 -2.02
C ASP A 37 -13.08 -1.02 -1.71
N LYS A 38 -13.14 -0.67 -0.44
CA LYS A 38 -13.25 0.73 0.01
C LYS A 38 -11.90 1.45 0.07
N ILE A 39 -10.82 0.79 -0.27
CA ILE A 39 -9.46 1.34 -0.18
C ILE A 39 -9.33 2.69 -0.89
N ILE A 40 -10.02 2.87 -2.01
CA ILE A 40 -10.00 4.11 -2.81
C ILE A 40 -11.15 5.06 -2.47
N LEU A 41 -12.12 4.61 -1.69
CA LEU A 41 -13.33 5.37 -1.40
C LEU A 41 -13.26 6.14 -0.09
N GLU A 42 -12.65 5.53 0.93
CA GLU A 42 -12.69 6.03 2.30
C GLU A 42 -11.32 5.87 2.97
N ASP A 43 -11.04 6.76 3.92
CA ASP A 43 -9.88 6.66 4.78
C ASP A 43 -9.91 5.39 5.64
N GLN A 44 -8.74 4.94 6.08
CA GLN A 44 -8.56 3.78 6.97
C GLN A 44 -8.97 2.43 6.39
N HIS A 45 -9.06 2.30 5.07
CA HIS A 45 -9.34 1.03 4.38
C HIS A 45 -8.13 0.47 3.62
N ASN A 46 -6.95 1.02 3.83
CA ASN A 46 -5.71 0.45 3.30
C ASN A 46 -5.18 -0.63 4.25
N PHE A 47 -5.53 -1.89 3.98
CA PHE A 47 -5.07 -3.04 4.74
C PHE A 47 -3.89 -3.75 4.08
N ILE A 48 -3.29 -3.17 3.05
CA ILE A 48 -2.04 -3.65 2.46
C ILE A 48 -0.84 -3.03 3.17
N GLY A 49 -0.90 -1.72 3.42
CA GLY A 49 0.19 -0.96 4.03
C GLY A 49 0.93 -0.11 3.02
N GLY A 50 2.14 0.29 3.35
CA GLY A 50 3.00 1.08 2.46
C GLY A 50 3.58 0.23 1.33
N VAL A 51 4.13 0.89 0.31
CA VAL A 51 4.67 0.22 -0.88
C VAL A 51 5.83 -0.73 -0.59
N SER A 52 6.50 -0.58 0.54
CA SER A 52 7.61 -1.45 0.94
C SER A 52 7.21 -2.92 1.11
N VAL A 53 5.92 -3.20 1.37
CA VAL A 53 5.42 -4.58 1.51
C VAL A 53 5.03 -5.21 0.17
N THR A 54 5.09 -4.46 -0.93
CA THR A 54 4.66 -4.94 -2.24
C THR A 54 5.82 -5.25 -3.16
N SER A 55 5.58 -6.19 -4.05
CA SER A 55 6.51 -6.54 -5.13
C SER A 55 5.73 -6.66 -6.43
N ILE A 56 6.32 -6.23 -7.52
CA ILE A 56 5.71 -6.29 -8.85
C ILE A 56 6.62 -7.01 -9.82
N LYS A 57 6.04 -7.68 -10.81
CA LYS A 57 6.81 -8.19 -11.94
C LYS A 57 7.19 -7.04 -12.86
N LYS A 58 8.26 -7.20 -13.61
CA LYS A 58 8.78 -6.13 -14.47
C LYS A 58 7.82 -5.71 -15.59
N GLU A 59 6.88 -6.59 -15.97
CA GLU A 59 5.85 -6.30 -16.97
C GLU A 59 4.81 -5.28 -16.48
N VAL A 60 4.71 -5.07 -15.17
CA VAL A 60 3.77 -4.10 -14.61
C VAL A 60 4.21 -2.69 -14.97
N THR A 61 3.34 -1.96 -15.67
CA THR A 61 3.64 -0.61 -16.19
C THR A 61 3.00 0.50 -15.37
N THR A 62 2.30 0.14 -14.29
CA THR A 62 1.68 1.12 -13.38
C THR A 62 2.72 2.12 -12.86
N ARG A 63 2.34 3.39 -12.84
CA ARG A 63 3.17 4.48 -12.33
C ARG A 63 2.43 5.20 -11.21
N TYR A 64 3.20 5.80 -10.30
CA TYR A 64 2.62 6.67 -9.27
C TYR A 64 2.06 7.94 -9.90
N ASP A 65 0.92 8.38 -9.39
CA ASP A 65 0.29 9.62 -9.86
C ASP A 65 0.96 10.82 -9.17
N PRO A 66 1.60 11.74 -9.92
CA PRO A 66 2.30 12.88 -9.34
C PRO A 66 1.38 13.91 -8.67
N ASN A 67 0.07 13.80 -8.88
CA ASN A 67 -0.92 14.68 -8.25
C ASN A 67 -1.31 14.22 -6.83
N LEU A 68 -0.77 13.09 -6.37
CA LEU A 68 -1.08 12.52 -5.06
C LEU A 68 0.13 12.60 -4.14
N ARG A 69 -0.11 12.79 -2.84
CA ARG A 69 0.89 12.74 -1.77
C ARG A 69 0.61 11.62 -0.78
N MET A 70 -0.63 11.57 -0.28
CA MET A 70 -1.09 10.61 0.73
C MET A 70 -1.55 9.30 0.14
N LEU A 71 -2.28 9.36 -0.96
CA LEU A 71 -2.91 8.21 -1.59
C LEU A 71 -2.07 7.63 -2.74
N LEU A 72 -0.78 7.90 -2.78
CA LEU A 72 0.13 7.35 -3.78
C LEU A 72 0.08 5.82 -3.83
N ASP A 73 0.18 5.20 -2.67
CA ASP A 73 0.17 3.75 -2.55
C ASP A 73 -1.22 3.17 -2.83
N VAL A 74 -2.26 3.78 -2.28
CA VAL A 74 -3.66 3.36 -2.49
C VAL A 74 -4.04 3.40 -3.96
N ASP A 75 -3.72 4.50 -4.64
CA ASP A 75 -3.96 4.65 -6.08
C ASP A 75 -3.20 3.59 -6.89
N PHE A 76 -1.95 3.35 -6.53
CA PHE A 76 -1.11 2.34 -7.17
C PHE A 76 -1.72 0.93 -7.03
N TYR A 77 -2.19 0.58 -5.83
CA TYR A 77 -2.84 -0.73 -5.59
C TYR A 77 -4.14 -0.86 -6.36
N TYR A 78 -4.96 0.17 -6.34
CA TYR A 78 -6.24 0.16 -7.02
C TYR A 78 -6.07 0.01 -8.55
N LYS A 79 -5.12 0.75 -9.12
CA LYS A 79 -4.82 0.65 -10.55
C LYS A 79 -4.25 -0.72 -10.91
N ASN A 80 -3.38 -1.28 -10.11
CA ASN A 80 -2.88 -2.65 -10.33
C ASN A 80 -4.00 -3.68 -10.28
N MET A 81 -4.94 -3.53 -9.36
CA MET A 81 -6.10 -4.43 -9.28
C MET A 81 -6.96 -4.34 -10.53
N LEU A 82 -7.21 -3.13 -11.05
CA LEU A 82 -7.98 -2.95 -12.27
C LEU A 82 -7.28 -3.52 -13.51
N ASP A 83 -5.97 -3.33 -13.63
CA ASP A 83 -5.21 -3.69 -14.83
C ASP A 83 -4.72 -5.15 -14.81
N TYR A 84 -4.42 -5.70 -13.62
CA TYR A 84 -3.77 -7.01 -13.46
C TYR A 84 -4.51 -7.97 -12.54
N GLY A 85 -5.63 -7.55 -11.95
CA GLY A 85 -6.39 -8.37 -11.00
C GLY A 85 -5.78 -8.38 -9.60
N MET A 86 -6.31 -9.26 -8.77
CA MET A 86 -5.91 -9.38 -7.36
C MET A 86 -4.46 -9.85 -7.22
N PRO A 87 -3.73 -9.36 -6.23
CA PRO A 87 -2.39 -9.85 -5.92
C PRO A 87 -2.43 -11.18 -5.20
N ILE A 88 -1.26 -11.79 -5.01
CA ILE A 88 -1.08 -12.80 -3.98
C ILE A 88 -0.70 -12.09 -2.67
N PHE A 89 -1.41 -12.43 -1.61
CA PHE A 89 -1.09 -11.98 -0.25
C PHE A 89 -0.35 -13.10 0.49
N TYR A 90 0.87 -12.81 0.91
CA TYR A 90 1.66 -13.73 1.74
C TYR A 90 1.42 -13.42 3.22
N GLU A 91 1.20 -14.45 4.02
CA GLU A 91 1.01 -14.34 5.46
C GLU A 91 2.33 -14.14 6.23
N ASP A 92 3.46 -14.27 5.55
CA ASP A 92 4.77 -14.05 6.16
C ASP A 92 5.02 -12.58 6.42
N VAL A 93 5.53 -12.27 7.61
CA VAL A 93 5.96 -10.92 7.97
C VAL A 93 7.42 -10.76 7.51
N LEU A 94 7.61 -10.03 6.42
CA LEU A 94 8.92 -9.88 5.78
C LEU A 94 9.49 -8.47 5.88
N ILE A 95 8.68 -7.50 6.30
CA ILE A 95 9.06 -6.09 6.39
C ILE A 95 8.91 -5.60 7.83
N CYS A 96 9.92 -4.89 8.30
CA CYS A 96 9.87 -4.18 9.58
C CYS A 96 9.89 -2.68 9.32
N ASN A 97 8.82 -2.00 9.69
CA ASN A 97 8.71 -0.55 9.56
C ASN A 97 9.20 0.15 10.82
N ARG A 98 10.13 1.08 10.64
CA ARG A 98 10.57 1.97 11.70
C ARG A 98 9.57 3.13 11.82
N VAL A 99 8.96 3.24 12.99
CA VAL A 99 7.98 4.31 13.26
C VAL A 99 8.66 5.44 14.01
N ARG A 100 8.51 6.65 13.47
CA ARG A 100 8.95 7.90 14.10
C ARG A 100 7.75 8.83 14.24
N ASP A 101 7.66 9.53 15.38
CA ASP A 101 6.51 10.38 15.68
C ASP A 101 6.52 11.71 14.90
N THR A 102 7.66 12.14 14.35
CA THR A 102 7.84 13.50 13.82
C THR A 102 8.30 13.61 12.37
N ASP A 103 8.78 12.50 11.74
CA ASP A 103 9.43 12.55 10.42
C ASP A 103 8.61 11.88 9.32
N THR A 104 7.29 11.73 9.49
CA THR A 104 6.45 11.08 8.48
C THR A 104 5.72 12.11 7.64
N LEU A 105 5.54 11.82 6.35
CA LEU A 105 4.72 12.64 5.45
C LEU A 105 3.30 12.83 6.01
N MET A 106 2.77 11.82 6.70
CA MET A 106 1.45 11.85 7.34
C MET A 106 1.30 12.97 8.36
N ALA A 107 2.38 13.34 9.09
CA ALA A 107 2.35 14.40 10.08
C ALA A 107 2.25 15.81 9.45
N GLU A 108 2.56 15.93 8.16
CA GLU A 108 2.58 17.22 7.43
C GLU A 108 1.30 17.49 6.64
N VAL A 109 0.41 16.50 6.52
CA VAL A 109 -0.78 16.58 5.67
C VAL A 109 -2.02 16.74 6.53
N SER A 110 -2.86 17.71 6.19
CA SER A 110 -4.15 17.95 6.86
C SER A 110 -5.23 16.98 6.40
N ASP A 111 -6.29 16.81 7.22
CA ASP A 111 -7.45 16.03 6.85
C ASP A 111 -8.14 16.58 5.59
N ASP A 112 -8.13 17.89 5.40
CA ASP A 112 -8.71 18.52 4.20
C ASP A 112 -7.96 18.12 2.94
N GLU A 113 -6.62 18.07 2.98
CA GLU A 113 -5.81 17.62 1.86
C GLU A 113 -6.09 16.15 1.54
N LEU A 114 -6.22 15.32 2.56
CA LEU A 114 -6.55 13.91 2.40
C LEU A 114 -7.92 13.73 1.73
N GLN A 115 -8.94 14.47 2.16
CA GLN A 115 -10.27 14.41 1.56
C GLN A 115 -10.26 14.90 0.10
N GLU A 116 -9.49 15.92 -0.22
CA GLU A 116 -9.32 16.38 -1.61
C GLU A 116 -8.65 15.30 -2.48
N GLU A 117 -7.69 14.57 -1.95
CA GLU A 117 -7.08 13.45 -2.69
C GLU A 117 -8.09 12.31 -2.94
N PHE A 118 -8.93 11.98 -1.97
CA PHE A 118 -10.02 11.02 -2.19
C PHE A 118 -10.97 11.48 -3.28
N LYS A 119 -11.38 12.75 -3.28
CA LYS A 119 -12.23 13.31 -4.35
C LYS A 119 -11.56 13.21 -5.72
N TYR A 120 -10.29 13.52 -5.77
CA TYR A 120 -9.50 13.39 -7.00
C TYR A 120 -9.51 11.94 -7.51
N CYS A 121 -9.28 10.96 -6.64
CA CYS A 121 -9.32 9.55 -7.00
C CYS A 121 -10.72 9.10 -7.45
N HIS A 122 -11.77 9.54 -6.78
CA HIS A 122 -13.15 9.25 -7.19
C HIS A 122 -13.42 9.73 -8.62
N LYS A 123 -13.01 10.95 -8.93
CA LYS A 123 -13.14 11.51 -10.27
C LYS A 123 -12.31 10.75 -11.30
N LYS A 124 -11.08 10.42 -10.95
CA LYS A 124 -10.13 9.70 -11.81
C LYS A 124 -10.69 8.34 -12.25
N TYR A 125 -11.37 7.62 -11.36
CA TYR A 125 -11.89 6.28 -11.61
C TYR A 125 -13.39 6.24 -11.88
N GLY A 126 -14.06 7.38 -11.93
CA GLY A 126 -15.50 7.46 -12.22
C GLY A 126 -16.39 6.91 -11.10
N LEU A 127 -15.96 7.08 -9.87
CA LEU A 127 -16.67 6.56 -8.69
C LEU A 127 -17.61 7.61 -8.07
#